data_c84360927e4b44bb689a0a2d2850a3ba
#
_entry.id   c84360927e4b44bb689a0a2d2850a3ba
#
_cell.length_a   1.000
_cell.length_b   1.000
_cell.length_c   1.000
_cell.angle_alpha   90.00
_cell.angle_beta   90.00
_cell.angle_gamma   90.00
#
_symmetry.space_group_name_H-M   'P 1'
#
loop_
_entity.id
_entity.type
_entity.pdbx_description
1 polymer ?
#
loop_
_entity_poly.entity_id
_entity_poly.type
_entity_poly.pdbx_seq_one_letter_code
_entity_poly.pdbx_strand_id
1 'polypeptide(L)'
;MEEDMNGFRIWTAAANDFLHTKRRTLFLPKAAPALILALGLLLSMTGCRKKTPTFAGPPDTVRQIVMKKWEIDPGRIEVPQGARVELVVTSTDVEHGIDVPGLGINEPVQPEHPAVIRFLAQTPGTYPMRCSVLCGRGHNRMTGAIFITARPNP
;
A
#
# COMPACT_ATOMS: atom_id res chain seq x y z
N MET A 1 -63.19 21.17 -23.34
CA MET A 1 -62.57 21.49 -22.02
C MET A 1 -63.46 20.90 -20.97
N GLU A 2 -63.19 19.71 -20.56
CA GLU A 2 -63.80 19.08 -19.39
C GLU A 2 -62.76 18.13 -18.84
N GLU A 3 -62.29 18.39 -17.63
CA GLU A 3 -61.23 17.64 -16.94
C GLU A 3 -61.85 16.40 -16.28
N ASP A 4 -61.33 15.23 -16.62
CA ASP A 4 -61.70 13.97 -15.98
C ASP A 4 -61.05 13.87 -14.59
N MET A 5 -61.82 14.17 -13.55
CA MET A 5 -61.52 13.89 -12.16
C MET A 5 -61.97 12.48 -11.77
N ASN A 6 -61.36 11.43 -12.21
CA ASN A 6 -61.66 10.06 -11.80
C ASN A 6 -60.46 9.14 -11.57
N GLY A 7 -59.37 9.66 -11.03
CA GLY A 7 -58.14 8.89 -10.74
C GLY A 7 -57.83 8.59 -9.26
N PHE A 8 -58.74 8.84 -8.33
CA PHE A 8 -58.36 8.86 -6.90
C PHE A 8 -59.10 7.87 -5.98
N ARG A 9 -59.60 6.74 -6.49
CA ARG A 9 -60.39 5.81 -5.65
C ARG A 9 -60.01 4.35 -5.63
N ILE A 10 -58.82 3.96 -6.03
CA ILE A 10 -58.42 2.52 -6.04
C ILE A 10 -57.15 2.23 -5.17
N TRP A 11 -56.79 3.04 -4.19
CA TRP A 11 -55.59 2.81 -3.37
C TRP A 11 -55.85 2.56 -1.87
N THR A 12 -57.06 2.19 -1.45
CA THR A 12 -57.37 1.96 -0.04
C THR A 12 -57.72 0.53 0.37
N ALA A 13 -57.52 -0.48 -0.50
CA ALA A 13 -57.91 -1.86 -0.20
C ALA A 13 -56.72 -2.87 -0.10
N ALA A 14 -55.47 -2.45 -0.14
CA ALA A 14 -54.33 -3.38 -0.14
C ALA A 14 -53.40 -3.26 1.08
N ALA A 15 -53.83 -2.57 2.16
CA ALA A 15 -52.93 -2.28 3.29
C ALA A 15 -53.15 -3.16 4.54
N ASN A 16 -54.00 -4.17 4.51
CA ASN A 16 -54.33 -4.95 5.73
C ASN A 16 -53.86 -6.42 5.80
N ASP A 17 -53.21 -6.94 4.74
CA ASP A 17 -52.80 -8.38 4.75
C ASP A 17 -51.30 -8.60 5.10
N PHE A 18 -50.55 -7.56 5.53
CA PHE A 18 -49.10 -7.74 5.81
C PHE A 18 -48.75 -8.00 7.28
N LEU A 19 -49.72 -8.15 8.19
CA LEU A 19 -49.41 -8.30 9.63
C LEU A 19 -49.55 -9.73 10.18
N HIS A 20 -49.73 -10.75 9.33
CA HIS A 20 -49.71 -12.16 9.77
C HIS A 20 -48.51 -12.95 9.24
N THR A 21 -47.33 -12.35 9.16
CA THR A 21 -46.13 -13.15 8.88
C THR A 21 -45.67 -13.81 10.16
N LYS A 22 -45.90 -15.12 10.23
CA LYS A 22 -45.40 -16.07 11.23
C LYS A 22 -44.02 -15.68 11.74
N ARG A 23 -43.89 -15.45 13.05
CA ARG A 23 -42.60 -15.50 13.78
C ARG A 23 -41.97 -16.88 13.53
N ARG A 24 -41.17 -17.00 12.48
CA ARG A 24 -40.21 -18.10 12.37
C ARG A 24 -39.12 -17.82 13.39
N THR A 25 -39.21 -18.47 14.54
CA THR A 25 -38.08 -18.59 15.46
C THR A 25 -36.92 -19.21 14.68
N LEU A 26 -35.91 -18.40 14.34
CA LEU A 26 -34.62 -18.92 13.86
C LEU A 26 -34.02 -19.75 14.99
N PHE A 27 -34.13 -21.08 14.87
CA PHE A 27 -33.28 -21.97 15.65
C PHE A 27 -31.84 -21.76 15.17
N LEU A 28 -31.08 -20.90 15.84
CA LEU A 28 -29.62 -20.85 15.69
C LEU A 28 -29.07 -22.18 16.24
N PRO A 29 -28.32 -22.94 15.44
CA PRO A 29 -27.67 -24.16 15.95
C PRO A 29 -26.65 -23.75 17.01
N LYS A 30 -26.65 -24.45 18.16
CA LYS A 30 -25.75 -24.24 19.30
C LYS A 30 -24.25 -24.41 18.99
N ALA A 31 -23.87 -24.62 17.72
CA ALA A 31 -22.49 -24.79 17.26
C ALA A 31 -21.79 -23.48 16.79
N ALA A 32 -22.47 -22.32 16.88
CA ALA A 32 -21.95 -21.05 16.35
C ALA A 32 -20.72 -20.44 17.09
N PRO A 33 -20.47 -20.65 18.40
CA PRO A 33 -19.35 -19.97 19.05
C PRO A 33 -17.97 -20.48 18.61
N ALA A 34 -17.85 -21.77 18.25
CA ALA A 34 -16.56 -22.34 17.84
C ALA A 34 -16.11 -21.85 16.44
N LEU A 35 -17.05 -21.62 15.53
CA LEU A 35 -16.77 -21.15 14.17
C LEU A 35 -16.35 -19.67 14.16
N ILE A 36 -16.93 -18.85 15.04
CA ILE A 36 -16.58 -17.42 15.16
C ILE A 36 -15.19 -17.24 15.77
N LEU A 37 -14.82 -18.09 16.75
CA LEU A 37 -13.47 -18.09 17.33
C LEU A 37 -12.40 -18.54 16.33
N ALA A 38 -12.68 -19.52 15.47
CA ALA A 38 -11.76 -19.97 14.43
C ALA A 38 -11.56 -18.91 13.34
N LEU A 39 -12.62 -18.20 12.93
CA LEU A 39 -12.56 -17.13 11.95
C LEU A 39 -11.81 -15.90 12.50
N GLY A 40 -11.95 -15.60 13.80
CA GLY A 40 -11.22 -14.51 14.47
C GLY A 40 -9.71 -14.77 14.54
N LEU A 41 -9.27 -16.02 14.66
CA LEU A 41 -7.86 -16.39 14.73
C LEU A 41 -7.17 -16.34 13.35
N LEU A 42 -7.92 -16.53 12.24
CA LEU A 42 -7.38 -16.43 10.89
C LEU A 42 -7.14 -14.98 10.43
N LEU A 43 -7.84 -13.99 11.00
CA LEU A 43 -7.67 -12.58 10.63
C LEU A 43 -6.48 -11.89 11.32
N SER A 44 -5.81 -12.55 12.27
CA SER A 44 -4.72 -11.95 13.07
C SER A 44 -3.35 -11.99 12.39
N MET A 45 -3.24 -12.51 11.18
CA MET A 45 -2.00 -12.55 10.39
C MET A 45 -1.80 -11.32 9.50
N THR A 46 -2.22 -10.13 9.96
CA THR A 46 -1.78 -8.89 9.34
C THR A 46 -0.30 -8.70 9.66
N GLY A 47 0.56 -9.18 8.77
CA GLY A 47 2.01 -9.02 8.86
C GLY A 47 2.33 -7.53 8.99
N CYS A 48 2.78 -7.10 10.16
CA CYS A 48 3.33 -5.77 10.36
C CYS A 48 4.50 -5.56 9.41
N ARG A 49 4.28 -4.87 8.30
CA ARG A 49 5.35 -4.40 7.43
C ARG A 49 6.16 -3.42 8.28
N LYS A 50 7.35 -3.84 8.71
CA LYS A 50 8.24 -2.99 9.50
C LYS A 50 8.63 -1.79 8.64
N LYS A 51 8.08 -0.62 8.96
CA LYS A 51 8.58 0.62 8.37
C LYS A 51 9.98 0.91 8.92
N THR A 52 10.90 1.26 8.04
CA THR A 52 12.23 1.73 8.46
C THR A 52 12.06 3.01 9.26
N PRO A 53 12.78 3.16 10.39
CA PRO A 53 12.74 4.38 11.17
C PRO A 53 13.14 5.58 10.31
N THR A 54 12.35 6.63 10.36
CA THR A 54 12.67 7.92 9.76
C THR A 54 13.41 8.79 10.78
N PHE A 55 14.02 9.87 10.34
CA PHE A 55 14.73 10.81 11.18
C PHE A 55 14.22 12.25 10.98
N ALA A 56 14.39 13.09 12.00
CA ALA A 56 14.17 14.52 11.91
C ALA A 56 15.50 15.26 11.70
N GLY A 57 15.46 16.44 11.08
CA GLY A 57 16.63 17.27 10.81
C GLY A 57 17.32 16.96 9.48
N PRO A 58 18.53 17.53 9.26
CA PRO A 58 19.24 17.37 7.99
C PRO A 58 19.75 15.94 7.80
N PRO A 59 19.79 15.44 6.56
CA PRO A 59 20.39 14.15 6.23
C PRO A 59 21.93 14.24 6.32
N ASP A 60 22.57 13.12 6.67
CA ASP A 60 24.04 12.99 6.59
C ASP A 60 24.48 12.70 5.15
N THR A 61 23.58 12.14 4.36
CA THR A 61 23.86 11.71 2.99
C THR A 61 22.60 11.88 2.13
N VAL A 62 22.76 12.57 1.02
CA VAL A 62 21.74 12.67 -0.05
C VAL A 62 22.20 11.82 -1.24
N ARG A 63 21.33 11.01 -1.79
CA ARG A 63 21.55 10.24 -3.02
C ARG A 63 20.44 10.53 -4.02
N GLN A 64 20.83 10.79 -5.25
CA GLN A 64 19.89 10.96 -6.35
C GLN A 64 19.75 9.64 -7.10
N ILE A 65 18.53 9.33 -7.51
CA ILE A 65 18.19 8.18 -8.35
C ILE A 65 17.35 8.70 -9.50
N VAL A 66 17.70 8.32 -10.72
CA VAL A 66 16.91 8.59 -11.91
C VAL A 66 16.30 7.27 -12.40
N MET A 67 15.00 7.24 -12.56
CA MET A 67 14.28 6.11 -13.13
C MET A 67 13.86 6.46 -14.56
N LYS A 68 14.14 5.58 -15.49
CA LYS A 68 13.72 5.64 -16.89
C LYS A 68 13.52 4.24 -17.44
N LYS A 69 12.86 4.07 -18.58
CA LYS A 69 12.69 2.75 -19.23
C LYS A 69 14.04 2.27 -19.75
N TRP A 70 14.62 1.21 -19.25
CA TRP A 70 14.22 0.24 -18.23
C TRP A 70 15.35 0.14 -17.21
N GLU A 71 15.62 1.22 -16.54
CA GLU A 71 16.84 1.41 -15.74
C GLU A 71 16.53 2.16 -14.44
N ILE A 72 17.26 1.83 -13.40
CA ILE A 72 17.40 2.59 -12.16
C ILE A 72 18.86 3.06 -12.11
N ASP A 73 19.11 4.35 -12.15
CA ASP A 73 20.45 4.92 -12.20
C ASP A 73 20.70 5.88 -11.02
N PRO A 74 21.73 5.64 -10.18
CA PRO A 74 22.62 4.49 -10.20
C PRO A 74 21.91 3.21 -9.69
N GLY A 75 22.21 2.06 -10.31
CA GLY A 75 21.72 0.76 -9.88
C GLY A 75 22.39 0.25 -8.60
N ARG A 76 23.44 0.93 -8.11
CA ARG A 76 24.17 0.62 -6.89
C ARG A 76 24.36 1.86 -6.04
N ILE A 77 23.89 1.81 -4.80
CA ILE A 77 24.01 2.91 -3.83
C ILE A 77 24.70 2.37 -2.58
N GLU A 78 25.75 3.03 -2.13
CA GLU A 78 26.44 2.69 -0.89
C GLU A 78 26.23 3.80 0.16
N VAL A 79 25.88 3.40 1.37
CA VAL A 79 25.71 4.27 2.53
C VAL A 79 26.29 3.63 3.78
N PRO A 80 26.91 4.40 4.69
CA PRO A 80 27.46 3.85 5.93
C PRO A 80 26.35 3.55 6.94
N GLN A 81 26.58 2.54 7.77
CA GLN A 81 25.71 2.23 8.90
C GLN A 81 25.57 3.43 9.84
N GLY A 82 24.33 3.68 10.30
CA GLY A 82 23.96 4.78 11.18
C GLY A 82 23.71 6.11 10.46
N ALA A 83 23.92 6.17 9.14
CA ALA A 83 23.66 7.39 8.37
C ALA A 83 22.17 7.70 8.27
N ARG A 84 21.83 8.98 8.37
CA ARG A 84 20.54 9.55 7.99
C ARG A 84 20.55 9.79 6.48
N VAL A 85 19.84 8.96 5.74
CA VAL A 85 19.87 8.94 4.28
C VAL A 85 18.61 9.59 3.72
N GLU A 86 18.80 10.49 2.75
CA GLU A 86 17.74 11.02 1.90
C GLU A 86 17.97 10.54 0.46
N LEU A 87 16.99 9.86 -0.10
CA LEU A 87 16.95 9.51 -1.52
C LEU A 87 16.02 10.51 -2.23
N VAL A 88 16.51 11.14 -3.26
CA VAL A 88 15.70 11.94 -4.19
C VAL A 88 15.56 11.14 -5.47
N VAL A 89 14.37 10.60 -5.68
CA VAL A 89 14.10 9.72 -6.83
C VAL A 89 13.25 10.46 -7.85
N THR A 90 13.74 10.54 -9.08
CA THR A 90 13.07 11.21 -10.19
C THR A 90 12.72 10.22 -11.30
N SER A 91 11.69 10.52 -12.07
CA SER A 91 11.39 9.86 -13.32
C SER A 91 11.57 10.83 -14.50
N THR A 92 12.13 10.35 -15.61
CA THR A 92 12.36 11.18 -16.79
C THR A 92 11.43 10.84 -17.97
N ASP A 93 10.54 9.86 -17.81
CA ASP A 93 9.70 9.39 -18.92
C ASP A 93 8.26 9.08 -18.54
N VAL A 94 8.02 8.08 -17.71
CA VAL A 94 6.67 7.66 -17.28
C VAL A 94 6.63 7.48 -15.77
N GLU A 95 5.46 7.22 -15.23
CA GLU A 95 5.36 6.82 -13.83
C GLU A 95 6.11 5.50 -13.57
N HIS A 96 6.91 5.51 -12.54
CA HIS A 96 7.60 4.36 -11.95
C HIS A 96 7.23 4.23 -10.47
N GLY A 97 7.82 3.27 -9.79
CA GLY A 97 7.75 3.17 -8.34
C GLY A 97 9.04 2.57 -7.83
N ILE A 98 9.56 3.08 -6.73
CA ILE A 98 10.73 2.49 -6.09
C ILE A 98 10.31 1.64 -4.91
N ASP A 99 10.62 0.36 -4.95
CA ASP A 99 10.36 -0.62 -3.88
C ASP A 99 11.68 -1.20 -3.35
N VAL A 100 11.91 -1.01 -2.05
CA VAL A 100 13.02 -1.62 -1.31
C VAL A 100 12.44 -2.34 -0.09
N PRO A 101 11.95 -3.58 -0.25
CA PRO A 101 11.16 -4.27 0.78
C PRO A 101 11.90 -4.41 2.10
N GLY A 102 13.22 -4.66 2.06
CA GLY A 102 14.06 -4.79 3.26
C GLY A 102 14.17 -3.50 4.08
N LEU A 103 13.90 -2.35 3.47
CA LEU A 103 13.85 -1.03 4.12
C LEU A 103 12.41 -0.52 4.30
N GLY A 104 11.40 -1.30 3.94
CA GLY A 104 10.00 -0.89 4.04
C GLY A 104 9.62 0.30 3.15
N ILE A 105 10.41 0.58 2.11
CA ILE A 105 10.20 1.66 1.14
C ILE A 105 9.35 1.13 0.00
N ASN A 106 8.28 1.86 -0.35
CA ASN A 106 7.50 1.61 -1.58
C ASN A 106 6.77 2.91 -1.93
N GLU A 107 7.37 3.69 -2.83
CA GLU A 107 6.89 5.03 -3.19
C GLU A 107 6.71 5.15 -4.71
N PRO A 108 5.60 5.74 -5.19
CA PRO A 108 5.42 6.08 -6.58
C PRO A 108 6.35 7.25 -6.96
N VAL A 109 6.83 7.23 -8.20
CA VAL A 109 7.71 8.25 -8.77
C VAL A 109 7.13 8.72 -10.09
N GLN A 110 6.55 9.90 -10.10
CA GLN A 110 5.96 10.48 -11.29
C GLN A 110 6.94 11.43 -11.98
N PRO A 111 6.85 11.60 -13.31
CA PRO A 111 7.53 12.68 -14.00
C PRO A 111 7.20 14.03 -13.33
N GLU A 112 8.20 14.91 -13.21
CA GLU A 112 8.07 16.24 -12.60
C GLU A 112 7.72 16.27 -11.10
N HIS A 113 7.47 15.11 -10.47
CA HIS A 113 7.19 14.99 -9.05
C HIS A 113 8.18 14.03 -8.38
N PRO A 114 9.36 14.51 -7.96
CA PRO A 114 10.36 13.69 -7.27
C PRO A 114 9.82 13.09 -5.97
N ALA A 115 10.11 11.82 -5.73
CA ALA A 115 9.87 11.21 -4.42
C ALA A 115 11.08 11.48 -3.51
N VAL A 116 10.84 12.06 -2.33
CA VAL A 116 11.87 12.27 -1.31
C VAL A 116 11.66 11.28 -0.18
N ILE A 117 12.59 10.35 -0.04
CA ILE A 117 12.51 9.21 0.89
C ILE A 117 13.59 9.36 1.94
N ARG A 118 13.20 9.31 3.22
CA ARG A 118 14.13 9.43 4.35
C ARG A 118 14.13 8.17 5.17
N PHE A 119 15.32 7.61 5.41
CA PHE A 119 15.47 6.45 6.27
C PHE A 119 16.80 6.47 7.04
N LEU A 120 16.82 5.76 8.17
CA LEU A 120 18.03 5.54 8.96
C LEU A 120 18.67 4.20 8.56
N ALA A 121 19.90 4.22 8.09
CA ALA A 121 20.66 3.04 7.65
C ALA A 121 21.15 2.22 8.85
N GLN A 122 20.23 1.51 9.56
CA GLN A 122 20.55 0.87 10.84
C GLN A 122 21.34 -0.41 10.70
N THR A 123 20.93 -1.30 9.83
CA THR A 123 21.45 -2.66 9.74
C THR A 123 22.31 -2.82 8.49
N PRO A 124 23.57 -3.22 8.62
CA PRO A 124 24.42 -3.53 7.47
C PRO A 124 23.83 -4.66 6.63
N GLY A 125 23.98 -4.57 5.32
CA GLY A 125 23.45 -5.55 4.40
C GLY A 125 23.20 -5.04 2.99
N THR A 126 22.72 -5.92 2.13
CA THR A 126 22.29 -5.61 0.76
C THR A 126 20.78 -5.59 0.70
N TYR A 127 20.24 -4.50 0.21
CA TYR A 127 18.81 -4.25 0.10
C TYR A 127 18.43 -4.11 -1.37
N PRO A 128 17.89 -5.15 -2.00
CA PRO A 128 17.44 -5.09 -3.38
C PRO A 128 16.38 -4.02 -3.57
N MET A 129 16.51 -3.24 -4.63
CA MET A 129 15.51 -2.29 -5.09
C MET A 129 15.00 -2.66 -6.49
N ARG A 130 13.74 -2.33 -6.75
CA ARG A 130 13.07 -2.64 -8.02
C ARG A 130 11.98 -1.61 -8.32
N CYS A 131 11.55 -1.59 -9.56
CA CYS A 131 10.35 -0.84 -9.94
C CYS A 131 9.10 -1.57 -9.44
N SER A 132 8.17 -0.84 -8.80
CA SER A 132 6.90 -1.42 -8.28
C SER A 132 5.68 -1.05 -9.14
N VAL A 133 5.79 -0.09 -10.04
CA VAL A 133 4.73 0.32 -10.96
C VAL A 133 4.99 -0.26 -12.34
N LEU A 134 3.99 -0.91 -12.93
CA LEU A 134 4.12 -1.51 -14.26
C LEU A 134 4.30 -0.44 -15.34
N CYS A 135 5.55 -0.17 -15.68
CA CYS A 135 5.97 0.87 -16.62
C CYS A 135 6.21 0.37 -18.05
N GLY A 136 5.91 -0.90 -18.36
CA GLY A 136 5.98 -1.51 -19.68
C GLY A 136 6.81 -2.80 -19.74
N ARG A 137 7.19 -3.24 -20.94
CA ARG A 137 7.78 -4.58 -21.19
C ARG A 137 9.08 -4.89 -20.43
N GLY A 138 9.88 -3.88 -20.11
CA GLY A 138 11.16 -4.02 -19.40
C GLY A 138 11.05 -3.82 -17.88
N HIS A 139 9.86 -3.65 -17.32
CA HIS A 139 9.62 -3.45 -15.91
C HIS A 139 10.40 -4.42 -15.00
N ASN A 140 10.36 -5.72 -15.28
CA ASN A 140 11.01 -6.73 -14.47
C ASN A 140 12.56 -6.66 -14.48
N ARG A 141 13.17 -5.88 -15.36
CA ARG A 141 14.62 -5.68 -15.44
C ARG A 141 15.08 -4.43 -14.68
N MET A 142 14.15 -3.60 -14.25
CA MET A 142 14.46 -2.39 -13.49
C MET A 142 14.78 -2.76 -12.03
N THR A 143 16.03 -3.10 -11.81
CA THR A 143 16.54 -3.55 -10.51
C THR A 143 17.84 -2.85 -10.14
N GLY A 144 18.13 -2.80 -8.85
CA GLY A 144 19.35 -2.28 -8.26
C GLY A 144 19.48 -2.72 -6.82
N ALA A 145 20.40 -2.13 -6.07
CA ALA A 145 20.55 -2.42 -4.64
C ALA A 145 21.14 -1.25 -3.87
N ILE A 146 20.69 -1.11 -2.62
CA ILE A 146 21.32 -0.26 -1.61
C ILE A 146 22.19 -1.14 -0.71
N PHE A 147 23.45 -0.75 -0.53
CA PHE A 147 24.43 -1.41 0.32
C PHE A 147 24.66 -0.57 1.56
N ILE A 148 24.25 -1.08 2.72
CA ILE A 148 24.59 -0.47 4.01
C ILE A 148 25.87 -1.15 4.49
N THR A 149 26.98 -0.39 4.48
CA THR A 149 28.29 -0.88 4.91
C THR A 149 28.44 -0.75 6.42
N ALA A 150 28.94 -1.80 7.07
CA ALA A 150 29.21 -1.74 8.48
C ALA A 150 30.22 -0.59 8.80
N ARG A 151 30.00 0.10 9.90
CA ARG A 151 30.98 1.07 10.39
C ARG A 151 32.21 0.29 10.88
N PRO A 152 33.44 0.65 10.47
CA PRO A 152 34.62 0.06 11.06
C PRO A 152 34.56 0.21 12.57
N ASN A 153 34.86 -0.85 13.31
CA ASN A 153 35.05 -0.72 14.77
C ASN A 153 36.24 0.22 15.01
N PRO A 154 36.11 1.17 15.97
CA PRO A 154 37.19 2.04 16.37
C PRO A 154 38.33 1.24 16.98
#